data_b41a7da93e9e35d619cec0534f731396
#
_entry.id   b41a7da93e9e35d619cec0534f731396
#
_cell.length_a   1.000
_cell.length_b   1.000
_cell.length_c   1.000
_cell.angle_alpha   90.00
_cell.angle_beta   90.00
_cell.angle_gamma   90.00
#
_symmetry.space_group_name_H-M   'P 1'
#
loop_
_entity.id
_entity.type
_entity.pdbx_description
1 polymer ?
#
loop_
_entity_poly.entity_id
_entity_poly.type
_entity_poly.pdbx_seq_one_letter_code
_entity_poly.pdbx_strand_id
1 'polypeptide(L)'
;AMIEIPPKFAGKPPVNPEARKDKNLFAREWKGAQGLAEDVRYYGQWMRDEAEKRIGHLYPKVEVTAEMVKVRPDLKPYAGKKLTVIAWLWARTVKSPNPAFAQVDVPLASTFMLSTKAGKEAYVEPVIENGGYRFTVKVGKPKDAGGAKAGTTAGKRAAFRCLMSGV
;
A
#
# COMPACT_ATOMS: atom_id res chain seq x y z
N ALA A 1 -18.03 21.11 -7.55
CA ALA A 1 -16.76 21.80 -7.24
C ALA A 1 -15.91 22.00 -8.51
N MET A 2 -15.61 20.95 -9.30
CA MET A 2 -14.72 21.03 -10.48
C MET A 2 -15.27 21.88 -11.65
N ILE A 3 -16.57 22.06 -11.75
CA ILE A 3 -17.22 22.88 -12.81
C ILE A 3 -17.43 24.31 -12.34
N GLU A 4 -17.69 24.55 -11.08
CA GLU A 4 -18.11 25.86 -10.57
C GLU A 4 -16.98 26.69 -9.97
N ILE A 5 -16.00 26.02 -9.31
CA ILE A 5 -14.93 26.73 -8.58
C ILE A 5 -13.87 27.32 -9.53
N PRO A 6 -13.28 26.54 -10.47
CA PRO A 6 -12.20 27.07 -11.31
C PRO A 6 -12.57 28.34 -12.09
N PRO A 7 -13.77 28.47 -12.69
CA PRO A 7 -14.15 29.71 -13.40
C PRO A 7 -14.17 30.96 -12.52
N LYS A 8 -14.49 30.83 -11.22
CA LYS A 8 -14.51 31.97 -10.27
C LYS A 8 -13.11 32.53 -10.00
N PHE A 9 -12.07 31.76 -10.27
CA PHE A 9 -10.67 32.12 -10.07
C PHE A 9 -9.91 32.32 -11.39
N ALA A 10 -10.62 32.36 -12.51
CA ALA A 10 -9.99 32.60 -13.81
C ALA A 10 -9.25 33.96 -13.83
N GLY A 11 -8.00 33.95 -14.30
CA GLY A 11 -7.16 35.13 -14.39
C GLY A 11 -6.62 35.65 -13.05
N LYS A 12 -6.97 35.04 -11.92
CA LYS A 12 -6.49 35.49 -10.60
C LYS A 12 -5.13 34.86 -10.26
N PRO A 13 -4.21 35.67 -9.65
CA PRO A 13 -2.95 35.13 -9.14
C PRO A 13 -3.17 34.22 -7.94
N PRO A 14 -2.21 33.31 -7.63
CA PRO A 14 -2.24 32.52 -6.42
C PRO A 14 -2.10 33.39 -5.16
N VAL A 15 -2.64 32.92 -4.05
CA VAL A 15 -2.65 33.64 -2.77
C VAL A 15 -1.79 32.95 -1.70
N ASN A 16 -1.16 31.83 -2.00
CA ASN A 16 -0.31 31.12 -1.07
C ASN A 16 0.92 31.94 -0.63
N PRO A 17 1.52 31.64 0.55
CA PRO A 17 2.64 32.43 1.09
C PRO A 17 3.89 32.44 0.21
N GLU A 18 4.18 31.38 -0.52
CA GLU A 18 5.35 31.31 -1.42
C GLU A 18 5.15 32.22 -2.64
N ALA A 19 3.97 32.14 -3.26
CA ALA A 19 3.63 33.00 -4.39
C ALA A 19 3.67 34.46 -4.05
N ARG A 20 3.25 34.84 -2.83
CA ARG A 20 3.28 36.26 -2.35
C ARG A 20 4.70 36.82 -2.20
N LYS A 21 5.74 35.99 -2.14
CA LYS A 21 7.14 36.44 -2.14
C LYS A 21 7.62 36.86 -3.53
N ASP A 22 6.92 36.44 -4.57
CA ASP A 22 7.26 36.80 -5.95
C ASP A 22 6.84 38.27 -6.22
N LYS A 23 7.84 39.14 -6.43
CA LYS A 23 7.62 40.56 -6.74
C LYS A 23 6.87 40.78 -8.05
N ASN A 24 6.93 39.82 -8.96
CA ASN A 24 6.28 39.86 -10.26
C ASN A 24 4.92 39.14 -10.30
N LEU A 25 4.41 38.72 -9.14
CA LEU A 25 3.18 37.93 -9.04
C LEU A 25 2.00 38.54 -9.80
N PHE A 26 1.81 39.86 -9.63
CA PHE A 26 0.71 40.61 -10.26
C PHE A 26 1.03 41.10 -11.68
N ALA A 27 2.31 41.13 -12.07
CA ALA A 27 2.71 41.46 -13.42
C ALA A 27 2.63 40.26 -14.40
N ARG A 28 2.54 39.06 -13.86
CA ARG A 28 2.41 37.81 -14.62
C ARG A 28 0.96 37.60 -15.06
N GLU A 29 0.78 37.31 -16.34
CA GLU A 29 -0.53 36.88 -16.86
C GLU A 29 -0.89 35.49 -16.39
N TRP A 30 -2.02 35.35 -15.72
CA TRP A 30 -2.56 34.07 -15.23
C TRP A 30 -3.69 33.60 -16.14
N LYS A 31 -3.46 32.55 -16.91
CA LYS A 31 -4.46 32.01 -17.84
C LYS A 31 -5.37 31.01 -17.11
N GLY A 32 -6.71 31.12 -17.33
CA GLY A 32 -7.68 30.24 -16.71
C GLY A 32 -7.49 30.14 -15.19
N ALA A 33 -7.54 28.95 -14.63
CA ALA A 33 -7.43 28.70 -13.19
C ALA A 33 -5.98 28.37 -12.73
N GLN A 34 -4.96 28.85 -13.43
CA GLN A 34 -3.55 28.53 -13.08
C GLN A 34 -3.18 28.95 -11.66
N GLY A 35 -3.60 30.14 -11.22
CA GLY A 35 -3.34 30.61 -9.86
C GLY A 35 -3.96 29.71 -8.81
N LEU A 36 -5.20 29.28 -9.02
CA LEU A 36 -5.87 28.31 -8.15
C LEU A 36 -5.12 26.97 -8.15
N ALA A 37 -4.62 26.51 -9.30
CA ALA A 37 -3.86 25.26 -9.39
C ALA A 37 -2.54 25.34 -8.58
N GLU A 38 -1.86 26.46 -8.60
CA GLU A 38 -0.68 26.70 -7.77
C GLU A 38 -1.03 26.66 -6.26
N ASP A 39 -2.12 27.30 -5.86
CA ASP A 39 -2.57 27.26 -4.48
C ASP A 39 -2.94 25.83 -4.03
N VAL A 40 -3.67 25.09 -4.84
CA VAL A 40 -4.04 23.70 -4.54
C VAL A 40 -2.77 22.82 -4.39
N ARG A 41 -1.78 23.02 -5.25
CA ARG A 41 -0.50 22.30 -5.19
C ARG A 41 0.28 22.65 -3.92
N TYR A 42 0.37 23.93 -3.60
CA TYR A 42 1.05 24.39 -2.39
C TYR A 42 0.40 23.87 -1.11
N TYR A 43 -0.90 24.07 -0.96
CA TYR A 43 -1.60 23.63 0.24
C TYR A 43 -1.69 22.08 0.33
N GLY A 44 -1.78 21.39 -0.79
CA GLY A 44 -1.67 19.93 -0.82
C GLY A 44 -0.32 19.44 -0.30
N GLN A 45 0.76 20.07 -0.72
CA GLN A 45 2.10 19.79 -0.22
C GLN A 45 2.22 20.12 1.27
N TRP A 46 1.77 21.28 1.70
CA TRP A 46 1.77 21.68 3.10
C TRP A 46 1.01 20.71 3.99
N MET A 47 -0.19 20.29 3.57
CA MET A 47 -0.99 19.31 4.30
C MET A 47 -0.26 17.98 4.46
N ARG A 48 0.40 17.52 3.42
CA ARG A 48 1.19 16.28 3.44
C ARG A 48 2.34 16.38 4.44
N ASP A 49 3.10 17.46 4.38
CA ASP A 49 4.28 17.67 5.23
C ASP A 49 3.88 17.84 6.70
N GLU A 50 2.75 18.53 6.94
CA GLU A 50 2.19 18.68 8.29
C GLU A 50 1.65 17.35 8.83
N ALA A 51 0.99 16.55 8.00
CA ALA A 51 0.55 15.20 8.38
C ALA A 51 1.75 14.30 8.71
N GLU A 52 2.83 14.34 7.93
CA GLU A 52 4.03 13.57 8.22
C GLU A 52 4.66 13.97 9.56
N LYS A 53 4.72 15.26 9.89
CA LYS A 53 5.20 15.73 11.19
C LYS A 53 4.36 15.19 12.36
N ARG A 54 3.03 15.19 12.20
CA ARG A 54 2.11 14.81 13.27
C ARG A 54 1.98 13.30 13.46
N ILE A 55 1.86 12.54 12.37
CA ILE A 55 1.55 11.12 12.41
C ILE A 55 2.59 10.22 11.76
N GLY A 56 3.64 10.77 11.12
CA GLY A 56 4.66 9.99 10.42
C GLY A 56 5.38 8.98 11.32
N HIS A 57 5.51 9.28 12.62
CA HIS A 57 6.09 8.37 13.61
C HIS A 57 5.23 7.10 13.85
N LEU A 58 3.94 7.12 13.49
CA LEU A 58 3.05 5.96 13.58
C LEU A 58 3.25 4.98 12.42
N TYR A 59 3.97 5.39 11.37
CA TYR A 59 4.24 4.58 10.19
C TYR A 59 5.65 4.02 10.25
N PRO A 60 5.84 2.72 10.55
CA PRO A 60 7.16 2.13 10.65
C PRO A 60 7.90 2.19 9.31
N LYS A 61 9.21 2.34 9.39
CA LYS A 61 10.09 2.29 8.22
C LYS A 61 10.76 0.93 8.16
N VAL A 62 10.71 0.30 6.98
CA VAL A 62 11.37 -0.98 6.70
C VAL A 62 12.59 -0.72 5.85
N GLU A 63 13.74 -1.16 6.32
CA GLU A 63 14.98 -1.11 5.55
C GLU A 63 14.99 -2.23 4.50
N VAL A 64 15.29 -1.86 3.26
CA VAL A 64 15.40 -2.83 2.16
C VAL A 64 16.76 -3.50 2.24
N THR A 65 16.78 -4.73 2.73
CA THR A 65 18.02 -5.52 2.88
C THR A 65 18.45 -6.17 1.58
N ALA A 66 19.72 -6.57 1.51
CA ALA A 66 20.25 -7.32 0.37
C ALA A 66 19.53 -8.67 0.16
N GLU A 67 19.08 -9.29 1.25
CA GLU A 67 18.28 -10.53 1.17
C GLU A 67 16.91 -10.30 0.56
N MET A 68 16.24 -9.21 0.91
CA MET A 68 14.98 -8.83 0.26
C MET A 68 15.18 -8.62 -1.25
N VAL A 69 16.29 -8.00 -1.65
CA VAL A 69 16.62 -7.79 -3.08
C VAL A 69 16.87 -9.11 -3.81
N LYS A 70 17.47 -10.12 -3.16
CA LYS A 70 17.64 -11.46 -3.76
C LYS A 70 16.29 -12.11 -4.07
N VAL A 71 15.32 -11.99 -3.17
CA VAL A 71 13.95 -12.54 -3.34
C VAL A 71 13.11 -11.67 -4.27
N ARG A 72 13.33 -10.36 -4.25
CA ARG A 72 12.59 -9.34 -4.98
C ARG A 72 13.56 -8.41 -5.73
N PRO A 73 14.01 -8.78 -6.94
CA PRO A 73 14.96 -7.98 -7.72
C PRO A 73 14.48 -6.57 -8.07
N ASP A 74 13.17 -6.36 -8.12
CA ASP A 74 12.53 -5.05 -8.32
C ASP A 74 12.82 -4.05 -7.19
N LEU A 75 13.24 -4.53 -6.02
CA LEU A 75 13.69 -3.69 -4.91
C LEU A 75 15.12 -3.18 -5.03
N LYS A 76 15.89 -3.62 -6.02
CA LYS A 76 17.31 -3.22 -6.21
C LYS A 76 17.55 -1.70 -6.17
N PRO A 77 16.71 -0.83 -6.77
CA PRO A 77 16.86 0.62 -6.68
C PRO A 77 16.68 1.20 -5.27
N TYR A 78 16.15 0.42 -4.37
CA TYR A 78 15.84 0.81 -2.98
C TYR A 78 16.74 0.14 -1.94
N ALA A 79 17.72 -0.66 -2.37
CA ALA A 79 18.65 -1.35 -1.46
C ALA A 79 19.31 -0.36 -0.49
N GLY A 80 19.29 -0.67 0.81
CA GLY A 80 19.79 0.18 1.88
C GLY A 80 18.91 1.41 2.21
N LYS A 81 17.81 1.62 1.49
CA LYS A 81 16.86 2.70 1.81
C LYS A 81 15.80 2.22 2.79
N LYS A 82 15.32 3.15 3.63
CA LYS A 82 14.17 2.93 4.52
C LYS A 82 12.89 3.37 3.82
N LEU A 83 11.99 2.42 3.55
CA LEU A 83 10.69 2.67 2.95
C LEU A 83 9.61 2.74 4.05
N THR A 84 8.74 3.73 3.96
CA THR A 84 7.60 3.86 4.86
C THR A 84 6.53 2.82 4.50
N VAL A 85 6.04 2.08 5.49
CA VAL A 85 4.88 1.20 5.32
C VAL A 85 3.63 2.06 5.19
N ILE A 86 2.96 1.98 4.04
CA ILE A 86 1.78 2.80 3.72
C ILE A 86 0.46 2.04 3.89
N ALA A 87 0.51 0.71 3.99
CA ALA A 87 -0.66 -0.13 4.15
C ALA A 87 -0.30 -1.46 4.83
N TRP A 88 -1.25 -2.01 5.57
CA TRP A 88 -1.20 -3.35 6.15
C TRP A 88 -2.40 -4.15 5.66
N LEU A 89 -2.15 -5.39 5.31
CA LEU A 89 -3.21 -6.34 5.03
C LEU A 89 -3.47 -7.16 6.30
N TRP A 90 -4.70 -7.13 6.76
CA TRP A 90 -5.13 -7.83 7.96
C TRP A 90 -5.98 -9.05 7.59
N ALA A 91 -5.70 -10.17 8.22
CA ALA A 91 -6.57 -11.34 8.20
C ALA A 91 -6.98 -11.66 9.63
N ARG A 92 -8.26 -12.01 9.84
CA ARG A 92 -8.70 -12.60 11.10
C ARG A 92 -8.09 -13.98 11.24
N THR A 93 -7.79 -14.39 12.46
CA THR A 93 -7.29 -15.74 12.75
C THR A 93 -8.20 -16.43 13.76
N VAL A 94 -8.24 -17.75 13.68
CA VAL A 94 -8.86 -18.63 14.66
C VAL A 94 -7.87 -19.74 15.01
N LYS A 95 -7.97 -20.31 16.22
CA LYS A 95 -7.14 -21.46 16.56
C LYS A 95 -7.50 -22.67 15.71
N SER A 96 -6.50 -23.48 15.37
CA SER A 96 -6.71 -24.71 14.61
C SER A 96 -7.65 -25.64 15.37
N PRO A 97 -8.67 -26.23 14.70
CA PRO A 97 -9.55 -27.23 15.33
C PRO A 97 -8.83 -28.56 15.54
N ASN A 98 -7.70 -28.79 14.90
CA ASN A 98 -6.90 -30.01 15.07
C ASN A 98 -6.09 -29.93 16.37
N PRO A 99 -6.28 -30.82 17.36
CA PRO A 99 -5.57 -30.80 18.63
C PRO A 99 -4.03 -30.80 18.48
N ALA A 100 -3.50 -31.49 17.46
CA ALA A 100 -2.06 -31.52 17.18
C ALA A 100 -1.48 -30.12 16.78
N PHE A 101 -2.33 -29.20 16.39
CA PHE A 101 -1.97 -27.85 15.95
C PHE A 101 -2.78 -26.77 16.69
N ALA A 102 -3.29 -27.07 17.88
CA ALA A 102 -4.16 -26.15 18.64
C ALA A 102 -3.52 -24.79 18.94
N GLN A 103 -2.19 -24.70 18.98
CA GLN A 103 -1.44 -23.45 19.17
C GLN A 103 -1.36 -22.60 17.89
N VAL A 104 -1.65 -23.17 16.72
CA VAL A 104 -1.51 -22.48 15.44
C VAL A 104 -2.73 -21.60 15.15
N ASP A 105 -2.49 -20.38 14.76
CA ASP A 105 -3.52 -19.45 14.29
C ASP A 105 -3.79 -19.69 12.80
N VAL A 106 -5.02 -20.05 12.45
CA VAL A 106 -5.48 -20.26 11.07
C VAL A 106 -5.95 -18.91 10.51
N PRO A 107 -5.32 -18.37 9.48
CA PRO A 107 -5.77 -17.13 8.87
C PRO A 107 -7.02 -17.35 8.02
N LEU A 108 -8.04 -16.53 8.20
CA LEU A 108 -9.28 -16.55 7.43
C LEU A 108 -9.13 -15.68 6.19
N ALA A 109 -8.35 -16.14 5.23
CA ALA A 109 -8.02 -15.40 4.01
C ALA A 109 -8.78 -15.98 2.82
N SER A 110 -9.61 -15.17 2.17
CA SER A 110 -10.38 -15.55 0.98
C SER A 110 -9.53 -15.60 -0.30
N THR A 111 -8.32 -15.04 -0.26
CA THR A 111 -7.35 -15.07 -1.36
C THR A 111 -5.96 -14.74 -0.83
N PHE A 112 -4.94 -15.28 -1.47
CA PHE A 112 -3.55 -14.87 -1.28
C PHE A 112 -3.06 -13.95 -2.41
N MET A 113 -3.90 -13.63 -3.39
CA MET A 113 -3.54 -12.68 -4.44
C MET A 113 -3.55 -11.25 -3.91
N LEU A 114 -2.42 -10.55 -4.07
CA LEU A 114 -2.26 -9.12 -3.75
C LEU A 114 -2.53 -8.25 -4.98
N SER A 115 -2.17 -8.73 -6.17
CA SER A 115 -2.41 -8.06 -7.43
C SER A 115 -2.64 -9.10 -8.53
N THR A 116 -3.70 -8.89 -9.31
CA THR A 116 -4.03 -9.70 -10.49
C THR A 116 -3.77 -8.96 -11.80
N LYS A 117 -3.21 -7.74 -11.72
CA LYS A 117 -2.93 -6.93 -12.91
C LYS A 117 -1.84 -7.58 -13.74
N ALA A 118 -2.11 -7.79 -15.03
CA ALA A 118 -1.15 -8.38 -15.98
C ALA A 118 0.21 -7.66 -15.95
N GLY A 119 1.30 -8.41 -15.81
CA GLY A 119 2.65 -7.91 -15.67
C GLY A 119 3.00 -7.27 -14.32
N LYS A 120 2.05 -7.26 -13.39
CA LYS A 120 2.22 -6.77 -12.00
C LYS A 120 1.54 -7.70 -10.99
N GLU A 121 1.48 -8.98 -11.34
CA GLU A 121 0.93 -9.99 -10.46
C GLU A 121 1.79 -10.09 -9.19
N ALA A 122 1.14 -10.22 -8.05
CA ALA A 122 1.80 -10.46 -6.77
C ALA A 122 0.88 -11.27 -5.86
N TYR A 123 1.47 -12.13 -5.06
CA TYR A 123 0.72 -12.99 -4.15
C TYR A 123 1.51 -13.28 -2.87
N VAL A 124 0.78 -13.68 -1.85
CA VAL A 124 1.33 -14.19 -0.59
C VAL A 124 1.52 -15.69 -0.71
N GLU A 125 2.69 -16.19 -0.36
CA GLU A 125 2.99 -17.62 -0.29
C GLU A 125 3.22 -18.01 1.17
N PRO A 126 2.37 -18.89 1.74
CA PRO A 126 2.63 -19.45 3.05
C PRO A 126 3.81 -20.42 2.99
N VAL A 127 4.77 -20.24 3.87
CA VAL A 127 5.92 -21.14 4.04
C VAL A 127 5.77 -21.84 5.39
N ILE A 128 5.64 -23.17 5.37
CA ILE A 128 5.49 -23.99 6.56
C ILE A 128 6.89 -24.43 7.00
N GLU A 129 7.27 -24.08 8.22
CA GLU A 129 8.55 -24.42 8.81
C GLU A 129 8.49 -24.42 10.34
N ASN A 130 9.31 -25.24 10.98
CA ASN A 130 9.47 -25.28 12.45
C ASN A 130 8.17 -25.40 13.24
N GLY A 131 7.19 -26.17 12.76
CA GLY A 131 5.91 -26.36 13.43
C GLY A 131 4.95 -25.17 13.37
N GLY A 132 5.25 -24.20 12.55
CA GLY A 132 4.42 -23.02 12.28
C GLY A 132 4.42 -22.65 10.81
N TYR A 133 3.98 -21.45 10.51
CA TYR A 133 4.05 -20.89 9.16
C TYR A 133 4.41 -19.41 9.20
N ARG A 134 4.99 -18.94 8.12
CA ARG A 134 5.17 -17.50 7.84
C ARG A 134 4.72 -17.19 6.42
N PHE A 135 4.50 -15.92 6.15
CA PHE A 135 4.14 -15.45 4.82
C PHE A 135 5.33 -14.81 4.12
N THR A 136 5.46 -15.11 2.82
CA THR A 136 6.39 -14.42 1.91
C THR A 136 5.59 -13.80 0.77
N VAL A 137 6.05 -12.65 0.27
CA VAL A 137 5.46 -12.03 -0.91
C VAL A 137 6.26 -12.42 -2.15
N LYS A 138 5.56 -12.93 -3.15
CA LYS A 138 6.11 -13.27 -4.46
C LYS A 138 5.54 -12.35 -5.53
N VAL A 139 6.37 -12.00 -6.51
CA VAL A 139 5.97 -11.23 -7.68
C VAL A 139 5.96 -12.15 -8.90
N GLY A 140 4.97 -11.97 -9.75
CA GLY A 140 4.71 -12.82 -10.91
C GLY A 140 3.53 -13.76 -10.69
N LYS A 141 3.34 -14.67 -11.62
CA LYS A 141 2.24 -15.64 -11.56
C LYS A 141 2.53 -16.73 -10.53
N PRO A 142 1.56 -17.07 -9.66
CA PRO A 142 1.74 -18.16 -8.70
C PRO A 142 1.86 -19.51 -9.42
N LYS A 143 2.69 -20.39 -8.88
CA LYS A 143 2.81 -21.78 -9.37
C LYS A 143 1.48 -22.54 -9.21
N ASP A 144 0.84 -22.38 -8.05
CA ASP A 144 -0.52 -22.82 -7.80
C ASP A 144 -1.48 -21.62 -7.86
N ALA A 145 -2.01 -21.36 -9.05
CA ALA A 145 -2.95 -20.26 -9.26
C ALA A 145 -4.29 -20.50 -8.55
N GLY A 146 -4.72 -21.76 -8.43
CA GLY A 146 -5.94 -22.16 -7.73
C GLY A 146 -5.85 -21.88 -6.24
N GLY A 147 -4.80 -22.37 -5.58
CA GLY A 147 -4.55 -22.17 -4.16
C GLY A 147 -4.32 -20.68 -3.83
N ALA A 148 -3.54 -19.96 -4.63
CA ALA A 148 -3.34 -18.53 -4.43
C ALA A 148 -4.66 -17.72 -4.54
N LYS A 149 -5.55 -18.10 -5.46
CA LYS A 149 -6.86 -17.46 -5.61
C LYS A 149 -7.83 -17.82 -4.49
N ALA A 150 -7.79 -19.05 -4.00
CA ALA A 150 -8.67 -19.54 -2.94
C ALA A 150 -8.22 -19.12 -1.52
N GLY A 151 -6.93 -18.79 -1.34
CA GLY A 151 -6.39 -18.52 0.00
C GLY A 151 -6.52 -19.75 0.91
N THR A 152 -7.11 -19.56 2.07
CA THR A 152 -7.45 -20.65 3.00
C THR A 152 -8.91 -21.11 2.87
N THR A 153 -9.68 -20.59 1.92
CA THR A 153 -11.08 -20.95 1.76
C THR A 153 -11.26 -22.43 1.41
N ALA A 154 -12.22 -23.07 2.08
CA ALA A 154 -12.57 -24.48 1.88
C ALA A 154 -14.04 -24.62 1.46
N GLY A 155 -14.29 -24.88 0.19
CA GLY A 155 -15.65 -25.14 -0.33
C GLY A 155 -16.56 -23.91 -0.36
N LYS A 156 -17.86 -24.17 -0.16
CA LYS A 156 -18.91 -23.14 -0.16
C LYS A 156 -19.16 -22.66 1.27
N ARG A 157 -19.38 -21.36 1.46
CA ARG A 157 -19.66 -20.68 2.75
C ARG A 157 -18.43 -20.63 3.65
N ALA A 158 -18.09 -19.55 4.20
CA ALA A 158 -17.16 -19.20 5.28
C ALA A 158 -16.38 -20.34 6.00
N ALA A 159 -16.04 -21.42 5.27
CA ALA A 159 -15.20 -22.51 5.72
C ALA A 159 -13.75 -22.26 5.29
N PHE A 160 -12.80 -22.47 6.19
CA PHE A 160 -11.38 -22.21 5.97
C PHE A 160 -10.55 -23.41 6.42
N ARG A 161 -9.45 -23.66 5.74
CA ARG A 161 -8.53 -24.75 6.04
C ARG A 161 -7.34 -24.27 6.84
N CYS A 162 -6.95 -25.09 7.80
CA CYS A 162 -5.70 -24.88 8.51
C CYS A 162 -4.51 -25.13 7.56
N LEU A 163 -3.58 -24.17 7.48
CA LEU A 163 -2.39 -24.28 6.63
C LEU A 163 -1.47 -25.45 7.05
N MET A 164 -1.51 -25.85 8.32
CA MET A 164 -0.64 -26.90 8.85
C MET A 164 -1.23 -28.29 8.67
N SER A 165 -2.53 -28.47 8.89
CA SER A 165 -3.19 -29.78 8.88
C SER A 165 -4.00 -30.06 7.62
N GLY A 166 -4.32 -29.03 6.84
CA GLY A 166 -5.18 -29.14 5.66
C GLY A 166 -6.67 -29.34 5.97
N VAL A 167 -7.06 -29.34 7.25
CA VAL A 167 -8.43 -29.53 7.74
C VAL A 167 -9.08 -28.19 8.06
#